data_eb533391a1722302c4dd40199587e832
#
_entry.id   eb533391a1722302c4dd40199587e832
#
_cell.length_a   1.000
_cell.length_b   1.000
_cell.length_c   1.000
_cell.angle_alpha   90.00
_cell.angle_beta   90.00
_cell.angle_gamma   90.00
#
_symmetry.space_group_name_H-M   'P 1'
#
loop_
_entity.id
_entity.type
_entity.pdbx_description
1 polymer ?
#
loop_
_entity_poly.entity_id
_entity_poly.type
_entity_poly.pdbx_seq_one_letter_code
_entity_poly.pdbx_strand_id
1 'polypeptide(L)'
;IVHVIGSPAYNENNNIVLGVAEGGKMMTLYQVNIIDYLLSTKNIAQLNELFFKTMHHEFGHILHQTRPYSTDFNAVTPSSYVGDACFDTYRTDAAARQAGFITRYSSKAPDEDFVEQLSLYVTSTAAEWEAILAQGGSAGRPLLEQKNDIMRAYMLSTWDINIDELRKVVLRRQNEIWSLDYNI
;
A
#
# COMPACT_ATOMS: atom_id res chain seq x y z
N ILE A 1 -10.25 8.58 -12.75
CA ILE A 1 -9.63 8.11 -14.02
C ILE A 1 -8.42 7.26 -13.66
N VAL A 2 -8.25 6.13 -14.35
CA VAL A 2 -7.06 5.28 -14.23
C VAL A 2 -6.33 5.31 -15.56
N HIS A 3 -5.07 5.75 -15.54
CA HIS A 3 -4.17 5.68 -16.68
C HIS A 3 -3.24 4.48 -16.49
N VAL A 4 -2.99 3.75 -17.57
CA VAL A 4 -2.04 2.62 -17.58
C VAL A 4 -0.99 2.86 -18.65
N ILE A 5 0.28 2.82 -18.24
CA ILE A 5 1.43 3.16 -19.10
C ILE A 5 2.40 1.99 -19.12
N GLY A 6 2.74 1.51 -20.32
CA GLY A 6 3.62 0.37 -20.51
C GLY A 6 5.07 0.63 -20.11
N SER A 7 5.57 1.84 -20.34
CA SER A 7 6.97 2.18 -20.02
C SER A 7 7.21 2.45 -18.54
N PRO A 8 8.44 2.23 -18.04
CA PRO A 8 8.82 2.64 -16.71
C PRO A 8 8.86 4.17 -16.59
N ALA A 9 8.61 4.68 -15.39
CA ALA A 9 8.84 6.07 -15.01
C ALA A 9 9.90 6.15 -13.92
N TYR A 10 10.61 7.28 -13.86
CA TYR A 10 11.65 7.54 -12.87
C TYR A 10 11.46 8.94 -12.30
N ASN A 11 11.69 9.09 -11.00
CA ASN A 11 11.71 10.39 -10.36
C ASN A 11 13.07 11.09 -10.56
N GLU A 12 13.23 12.30 -10.04
CA GLU A 12 14.46 13.10 -10.13
C GLU A 12 15.69 12.42 -9.50
N ASN A 13 15.49 11.50 -8.56
CA ASN A 13 16.54 10.71 -7.92
C ASN A 13 16.82 9.38 -8.65
N ASN A 14 16.28 9.22 -9.86
CA ASN A 14 16.38 8.01 -10.68
C ASN A 14 15.80 6.75 -10.02
N ASN A 15 14.88 6.90 -9.08
CA ASN A 15 14.12 5.80 -8.52
C ASN A 15 12.91 5.49 -9.40
N ILE A 16 12.60 4.20 -9.53
CA ILE A 16 11.42 3.75 -10.28
C ILE A 16 10.14 4.25 -9.58
N VAL A 17 9.21 4.75 -10.38
CA VAL A 17 7.87 5.16 -9.97
C VAL A 17 6.88 4.12 -10.49
N LEU A 18 6.17 3.45 -9.60
CA LEU A 18 5.19 2.41 -9.95
C LEU A 18 3.80 3.01 -10.21
N GLY A 19 3.44 4.05 -9.48
CA GLY A 19 2.18 4.76 -9.62
C GLY A 19 2.27 6.20 -9.14
N VAL A 20 1.24 6.98 -9.45
CA VAL A 20 1.01 8.33 -8.91
C VAL A 20 -0.48 8.61 -8.82
N ALA A 21 -0.89 9.36 -7.81
CA ALA A 21 -2.26 9.84 -7.63
C ALA A 21 -2.30 11.37 -7.63
N GLU A 22 -3.19 11.94 -8.41
CA GLU A 22 -3.24 13.39 -8.62
C GLU A 22 -4.62 13.97 -8.35
N GLY A 23 -4.66 14.93 -7.43
CA GLY A 23 -5.80 15.80 -7.16
C GLY A 23 -7.09 15.08 -6.76
N GLY A 24 -7.01 13.89 -6.16
CA GLY A 24 -8.16 13.09 -5.77
C GLY A 24 -9.03 12.58 -6.93
N LYS A 25 -8.53 12.59 -8.16
CA LYS A 25 -9.33 12.29 -9.38
C LYS A 25 -8.70 11.31 -10.34
N MET A 26 -7.39 11.20 -10.35
CA MET A 26 -6.66 10.42 -11.34
C MET A 26 -5.53 9.66 -10.68
N MET A 27 -5.35 8.41 -11.09
CA MET A 27 -4.13 7.65 -10.80
C MET A 27 -3.52 7.12 -12.09
N THR A 28 -2.20 7.02 -12.12
CA THR A 28 -1.44 6.45 -13.23
C THR A 28 -0.62 5.27 -12.69
N LEU A 29 -0.67 4.15 -13.41
CA LEU A 29 0.14 2.97 -13.13
C LEU A 29 1.14 2.78 -14.25
N TYR A 30 2.42 2.59 -13.90
CA TYR A 30 3.51 2.43 -14.86
C TYR A 30 3.95 0.97 -14.99
N GLN A 31 4.73 0.66 -16.01
CA GLN A 31 5.30 -0.66 -16.31
C GLN A 31 4.28 -1.78 -16.52
N VAL A 32 3.05 -1.47 -16.94
CA VAL A 32 2.01 -2.49 -17.10
C VAL A 32 2.34 -3.53 -18.19
N ASN A 33 3.31 -3.25 -19.06
CA ASN A 33 3.79 -4.16 -20.10
C ASN A 33 4.45 -5.45 -19.55
N ILE A 34 4.85 -5.49 -18.27
CA ILE A 34 5.39 -6.71 -17.66
C ILE A 34 4.32 -7.64 -17.09
N ILE A 35 3.05 -7.21 -17.07
CA ILE A 35 1.95 -8.03 -16.52
C ILE A 35 1.83 -9.37 -17.26
N ASP A 36 1.89 -9.37 -18.58
CA ASP A 36 1.80 -10.60 -19.39
C ASP A 36 2.88 -11.62 -19.01
N TYR A 37 4.12 -11.13 -18.80
CA TYR A 37 5.21 -11.99 -18.34
C TYR A 37 4.94 -12.54 -16.94
N LEU A 38 4.47 -11.71 -16.01
CA LEU A 38 4.18 -12.14 -14.65
C LEU A 38 3.01 -13.12 -14.60
N LEU A 39 2.01 -12.94 -15.45
CA LEU A 39 0.90 -13.88 -15.60
C LEU A 39 1.36 -15.21 -16.18
N SER A 40 2.17 -15.19 -17.24
CA SER A 40 2.69 -16.40 -17.89
C SER A 40 3.57 -17.24 -16.95
N THR A 41 4.32 -16.58 -16.07
CA THR A 41 5.18 -17.23 -15.08
C THR A 41 4.47 -17.53 -13.75
N LYS A 42 3.19 -17.18 -13.62
CA LYS A 42 2.37 -17.28 -12.40
C LYS A 42 3.03 -16.65 -11.18
N ASN A 43 3.74 -15.54 -11.38
CA ASN A 43 4.44 -14.83 -10.31
C ASN A 43 3.50 -13.90 -9.55
N ILE A 44 2.62 -14.49 -8.72
CA ILE A 44 1.63 -13.71 -7.93
C ILE A 44 2.30 -12.74 -6.96
N ALA A 45 3.45 -13.08 -6.41
CA ALA A 45 4.15 -12.22 -5.46
C ALA A 45 4.56 -10.90 -6.11
N GLN A 46 5.15 -10.94 -7.31
CA GLN A 46 5.49 -9.73 -8.06
C GLN A 46 4.28 -9.00 -8.62
N LEU A 47 3.23 -9.71 -9.05
CA LEU A 47 1.96 -9.07 -9.43
C LEU A 47 1.36 -8.30 -8.26
N ASN A 48 1.39 -8.87 -7.06
CA ASN A 48 0.92 -8.19 -5.87
C ASN A 48 1.76 -6.95 -5.55
N GLU A 49 3.08 -7.12 -5.49
CA GLU A 49 4.02 -6.03 -5.15
C GLU A 49 3.95 -4.86 -6.13
N LEU A 50 3.98 -5.14 -7.44
CA LEU A 50 4.11 -4.11 -8.47
C LEU A 50 2.78 -3.50 -8.92
N PHE A 51 1.66 -4.25 -8.80
CA PHE A 51 0.37 -3.80 -9.35
C PHE A 51 -0.75 -3.77 -8.35
N PHE A 52 -1.09 -4.87 -7.67
CA PHE A 52 -2.26 -4.86 -6.79
C PHE A 52 -2.03 -3.95 -5.58
N LYS A 53 -0.89 -4.05 -4.93
CA LYS A 53 -0.52 -3.17 -3.83
C LYS A 53 -0.45 -1.72 -4.30
N THR A 54 0.29 -1.44 -5.40
CA THR A 54 0.43 -0.08 -5.95
C THR A 54 -0.92 0.52 -6.32
N MET A 55 -1.80 -0.24 -6.98
CA MET A 55 -3.14 0.24 -7.32
C MET A 55 -3.94 0.67 -6.07
N HIS A 56 -3.91 -0.13 -5.00
CA HIS A 56 -4.61 0.22 -3.76
C HIS A 56 -3.92 1.37 -3.01
N HIS A 57 -2.60 1.49 -3.09
CA HIS A 57 -1.83 2.60 -2.58
C HIS A 57 -2.26 3.92 -3.24
N GLU A 58 -2.22 3.98 -4.56
CA GLU A 58 -2.63 5.19 -5.30
C GLU A 58 -4.11 5.51 -5.10
N PHE A 59 -4.97 4.49 -5.04
CA PHE A 59 -6.38 4.71 -4.74
C PHE A 59 -6.57 5.23 -3.30
N GLY A 60 -5.77 4.80 -2.36
CA GLY A 60 -5.71 5.35 -1.00
C GLY A 60 -5.44 6.86 -1.00
N HIS A 61 -4.49 7.32 -1.83
CA HIS A 61 -4.24 8.76 -2.02
C HIS A 61 -5.47 9.49 -2.57
N ILE A 62 -6.17 8.92 -3.56
CA ILE A 62 -7.43 9.50 -4.07
C ILE A 62 -8.46 9.67 -2.95
N LEU A 63 -8.60 8.68 -2.09
CA LEU A 63 -9.55 8.73 -0.97
C LEU A 63 -9.22 9.86 0.00
N HIS A 64 -7.99 9.91 0.52
CA HIS A 64 -7.66 10.92 1.53
C HIS A 64 -7.49 12.35 0.98
N GLN A 65 -7.12 12.50 -0.30
CA GLN A 65 -7.11 13.80 -0.98
C GLN A 65 -8.53 14.35 -1.19
N THR A 66 -9.53 13.47 -1.29
CA THR A 66 -10.94 13.84 -1.45
C THR A 66 -11.61 14.12 -0.09
N ARG A 67 -11.36 13.24 0.88
CA ARG A 67 -11.85 13.36 2.27
C ARG A 67 -10.71 12.97 3.22
N PRO A 68 -10.06 13.94 3.89
CA PRO A 68 -8.90 13.65 4.76
C PRO A 68 -9.22 12.67 5.89
N TYR A 69 -8.25 11.82 6.22
CA TYR A 69 -8.30 10.97 7.40
C TYR A 69 -7.96 11.77 8.68
N SER A 70 -8.20 11.18 9.87
CA SER A 70 -7.91 11.83 11.15
C SER A 70 -6.40 12.04 11.34
N THR A 71 -6.03 13.23 11.82
CA THR A 71 -4.65 13.55 12.24
C THR A 71 -4.15 12.69 13.41
N ASP A 72 -5.05 11.95 14.09
CA ASP A 72 -4.66 10.97 15.12
C ASP A 72 -3.75 9.88 14.56
N PHE A 73 -3.90 9.53 13.27
CA PHE A 73 -2.99 8.61 12.60
C PHE A 73 -1.55 9.13 12.62
N ASN A 74 -1.36 10.39 12.28
CA ASN A 74 -0.03 11.03 12.25
C ASN A 74 0.57 11.14 13.66
N ALA A 75 -0.28 11.23 14.69
CA ALA A 75 0.13 11.36 16.08
C ALA A 75 0.65 10.04 16.69
N VAL A 76 0.45 8.90 16.03
CA VAL A 76 0.98 7.60 16.51
C VAL A 76 2.51 7.57 16.45
N THR A 77 3.12 8.15 15.41
CA THR A 77 4.59 8.22 15.22
C THR A 77 5.05 9.62 14.78
N PRO A 78 4.73 10.69 15.54
CA PRO A 78 4.76 12.08 15.04
C PRO A 78 6.17 12.62 14.71
N SER A 79 7.21 12.10 15.36
CA SER A 79 8.60 12.62 15.22
C SER A 79 9.52 11.69 14.43
N SER A 80 8.96 10.66 13.77
CA SER A 80 9.74 9.57 13.19
C SER A 80 9.75 9.55 11.67
N TYR A 81 9.04 10.46 11.01
CA TYR A 81 9.08 10.57 9.55
C TYR A 81 10.40 11.18 9.09
N VAL A 82 11.03 10.53 8.10
CA VAL A 82 12.42 10.80 7.69
C VAL A 82 12.55 11.28 6.23
N GLY A 83 11.42 11.51 5.55
CA GLY A 83 11.41 11.97 4.17
C GLY A 83 12.07 10.98 3.22
N ASP A 84 12.81 11.49 2.24
CA ASP A 84 13.46 10.67 1.21
C ASP A 84 14.58 9.77 1.76
N ALA A 85 15.02 9.99 3.02
CA ALA A 85 15.98 9.11 3.69
C ALA A 85 15.37 7.78 4.20
N CYS A 86 14.11 7.47 3.89
CA CYS A 86 13.38 6.31 4.41
C CYS A 86 14.10 4.97 4.14
N PHE A 87 14.72 4.80 2.97
CA PHE A 87 15.48 3.61 2.62
C PHE A 87 16.88 3.54 3.22
N ASP A 88 17.44 4.69 3.60
CA ASP A 88 18.73 4.79 4.29
C ASP A 88 18.58 4.62 5.80
N THR A 89 17.52 5.19 6.37
CA THR A 89 17.20 5.10 7.79
C THR A 89 16.83 3.67 8.17
N TYR A 90 15.95 3.05 7.40
CA TYR A 90 15.51 1.67 7.63
C TYR A 90 16.05 0.76 6.53
N ARG A 91 16.99 -0.14 6.88
CA ARG A 91 17.59 -1.06 5.92
C ARG A 91 16.67 -2.20 5.49
N THR A 92 15.65 -2.51 6.30
CA THR A 92 14.65 -3.55 6.04
C THR A 92 13.27 -3.09 6.52
N ASP A 93 12.20 -3.67 5.96
CA ASP A 93 10.85 -3.43 6.45
C ASP A 93 10.67 -3.92 7.89
N ALA A 94 11.35 -4.99 8.30
CA ALA A 94 11.33 -5.46 9.68
C ALA A 94 11.87 -4.40 10.66
N ALA A 95 12.92 -3.66 10.28
CA ALA A 95 13.43 -2.56 11.09
C ALA A 95 12.45 -1.37 11.14
N ALA A 96 11.78 -1.07 10.04
CA ALA A 96 10.74 -0.04 9.99
C ALA A 96 9.54 -0.45 10.87
N ARG A 97 9.12 -1.72 10.83
CA ARG A 97 8.02 -2.27 11.65
C ARG A 97 8.28 -2.14 13.15
N GLN A 98 9.52 -2.32 13.60
CA GLN A 98 9.90 -2.09 15.00
C GLN A 98 9.75 -0.62 15.43
N ALA A 99 9.82 0.31 14.49
CA ALA A 99 9.58 1.73 14.71
C ALA A 99 8.11 2.17 14.48
N GLY A 100 7.21 1.23 14.15
CA GLY A 100 5.79 1.50 13.92
C GLY A 100 5.44 1.93 12.50
N PHE A 101 6.30 1.63 11.52
CA PHE A 101 6.05 1.83 10.09
C PHE A 101 5.88 0.50 9.38
N ILE A 102 4.81 0.34 8.59
CA ILE A 102 4.49 -0.95 7.98
C ILE A 102 5.51 -1.39 6.92
N THR A 103 6.10 -0.42 6.21
CA THR A 103 7.22 -0.58 5.28
C THR A 103 8.26 0.51 5.54
N ARG A 104 9.45 0.40 4.93
CA ARG A 104 10.43 1.50 4.94
C ARG A 104 9.86 2.76 4.32
N TYR A 105 9.11 2.62 3.22
CA TYR A 105 8.50 3.73 2.50
C TYR A 105 7.46 4.47 3.34
N SER A 106 6.73 3.78 4.21
CA SER A 106 5.80 4.40 5.17
C SER A 106 6.44 5.49 6.02
N SER A 107 7.74 5.38 6.33
CA SER A 107 8.44 6.39 7.13
C SER A 107 8.76 7.69 6.39
N LYS A 108 8.43 7.77 5.11
CA LYS A 108 8.67 8.95 4.28
C LYS A 108 7.80 10.13 4.71
N ALA A 109 6.50 9.91 4.82
CA ALA A 109 5.52 10.95 5.13
C ALA A 109 4.23 10.33 5.70
N PRO A 110 3.43 11.11 6.44
CA PRO A 110 2.18 10.60 7.04
C PRO A 110 1.17 10.04 6.04
N ASP A 111 1.03 10.66 4.89
CA ASP A 111 0.14 10.22 3.82
C ASP A 111 0.62 8.93 3.15
N GLU A 112 1.93 8.79 2.93
CA GLU A 112 2.54 7.54 2.47
C GLU A 112 2.35 6.40 3.48
N ASP A 113 2.48 6.70 4.77
CA ASP A 113 2.27 5.73 5.84
C ASP A 113 0.81 5.23 5.86
N PHE A 114 -0.15 6.13 5.72
CA PHE A 114 -1.56 5.78 5.69
C PHE A 114 -1.90 4.86 4.49
N VAL A 115 -1.45 5.20 3.29
CA VAL A 115 -1.78 4.42 2.08
C VAL A 115 -0.99 3.12 1.97
N GLU A 116 0.24 3.05 2.51
CA GLU A 116 1.00 1.81 2.65
C GLU A 116 0.30 0.85 3.62
N GLN A 117 -0.19 1.36 4.76
CA GLN A 117 -0.98 0.57 5.72
C GLN A 117 -2.23 0.00 5.05
N LEU A 118 -2.98 0.84 4.32
CA LEU A 118 -4.19 0.45 3.60
C LEU A 118 -3.90 -0.62 2.54
N SER A 119 -2.98 -0.34 1.64
CA SER A 119 -2.68 -1.19 0.48
C SER A 119 -2.16 -2.56 0.92
N LEU A 120 -1.23 -2.58 1.89
CA LEU A 120 -0.67 -3.82 2.39
C LEU A 120 -1.72 -4.64 3.16
N TYR A 121 -2.60 -3.98 3.93
CA TYR A 121 -3.68 -4.66 4.64
C TYR A 121 -4.64 -5.40 3.69
N VAL A 122 -5.11 -4.73 2.63
CA VAL A 122 -6.11 -5.33 1.73
C VAL A 122 -5.53 -6.38 0.79
N THR A 123 -4.22 -6.36 0.55
CA THR A 123 -3.54 -7.30 -0.35
C THR A 123 -2.86 -8.47 0.35
N SER A 124 -2.83 -8.49 1.69
CA SER A 124 -2.24 -9.57 2.49
C SER A 124 -3.30 -10.52 3.04
N THR A 125 -3.03 -11.80 3.09
CA THR A 125 -3.83 -12.78 3.83
C THR A 125 -3.74 -12.53 5.34
N ALA A 126 -4.66 -13.11 6.13
CA ALA A 126 -4.63 -12.97 7.57
C ALA A 126 -3.31 -13.47 8.19
N ALA A 127 -2.75 -14.55 7.64
CA ALA A 127 -1.48 -15.11 8.10
C ALA A 127 -0.29 -14.18 7.77
N GLU A 128 -0.27 -13.62 6.55
CA GLU A 128 0.76 -12.65 6.15
C GLU A 128 0.69 -11.37 6.97
N TRP A 129 -0.52 -10.86 7.22
CA TRP A 129 -0.71 -9.68 8.04
C TRP A 129 -0.21 -9.90 9.48
N GLU A 130 -0.55 -11.05 10.08
CA GLU A 130 -0.05 -11.39 11.42
C GLU A 130 1.48 -11.52 11.44
N ALA A 131 2.07 -12.12 10.41
CA ALA A 131 3.52 -12.20 10.27
C ALA A 131 4.19 -10.82 10.13
N ILE A 132 3.52 -9.87 9.46
CA ILE A 132 3.95 -8.47 9.35
C ILE A 132 3.92 -7.81 10.73
N LEU A 133 2.82 -7.92 11.47
CA LEU A 133 2.68 -7.35 12.80
C LEU A 133 3.70 -7.94 13.79
N ALA A 134 3.96 -9.24 13.71
CA ALA A 134 4.93 -9.92 14.55
C ALA A 134 6.35 -9.35 14.40
N GLN A 135 6.73 -8.88 13.21
CA GLN A 135 8.03 -8.24 12.99
C GLN A 135 8.18 -6.89 13.70
N GLY A 136 7.08 -6.23 14.06
CA GLY A 136 7.09 -5.03 14.90
C GLY A 136 7.57 -5.27 16.33
N GLY A 137 7.53 -6.52 16.79
CA GLY A 137 7.92 -6.86 18.16
C GLY A 137 7.07 -6.14 19.22
N SER A 138 7.58 -6.05 20.43
CA SER A 138 6.86 -5.42 21.54
C SER A 138 6.71 -3.90 21.41
N ALA A 139 7.60 -3.24 20.66
CA ALA A 139 7.58 -1.79 20.50
C ALA A 139 6.72 -1.33 19.31
N GLY A 140 6.93 -1.91 18.14
CA GLY A 140 6.27 -1.45 16.91
C GLY A 140 4.89 -2.05 16.68
N ARG A 141 4.64 -3.31 17.09
CA ARG A 141 3.34 -3.95 16.89
C ARG A 141 2.15 -3.12 17.43
N PRO A 142 2.18 -2.60 18.66
CA PRO A 142 1.06 -1.78 19.16
C PRO A 142 0.81 -0.52 18.33
N LEU A 143 1.88 0.09 17.80
CA LEU A 143 1.78 1.27 16.94
C LEU A 143 1.13 0.93 15.59
N LEU A 144 1.52 -0.19 14.98
CA LEU A 144 0.94 -0.68 13.73
C LEU A 144 -0.54 -1.05 13.89
N GLU A 145 -0.90 -1.71 15.00
CA GLU A 145 -2.28 -2.05 15.34
C GLU A 145 -3.13 -0.79 15.54
N GLN A 146 -2.63 0.20 16.28
CA GLN A 146 -3.31 1.49 16.48
C GLN A 146 -3.55 2.22 15.15
N LYS A 147 -2.56 2.29 14.26
CA LYS A 147 -2.72 2.86 12.93
C LYS A 147 -3.77 2.11 12.11
N ASN A 148 -3.77 0.79 12.20
CA ASN A 148 -4.76 -0.05 11.51
C ASN A 148 -6.19 0.22 12.01
N ASP A 149 -6.39 0.41 13.30
CA ASP A 149 -7.70 0.73 13.86
C ASP A 149 -8.21 2.11 13.41
N ILE A 150 -7.33 3.12 13.37
CA ILE A 150 -7.67 4.45 12.85
C ILE A 150 -8.05 4.39 11.36
N MET A 151 -7.28 3.66 10.57
CA MET A 151 -7.57 3.43 9.14
C MET A 151 -8.92 2.72 8.95
N ARG A 152 -9.22 1.67 9.71
CA ARG A 152 -10.51 0.96 9.70
C ARG A 152 -11.67 1.89 10.02
N ALA A 153 -11.53 2.69 11.07
CA ALA A 153 -12.54 3.65 11.48
C ALA A 153 -12.80 4.69 10.38
N TYR A 154 -11.75 5.21 9.75
CA TYR A 154 -11.86 6.13 8.62
C TYR A 154 -12.57 5.51 7.41
N MET A 155 -12.17 4.31 7.00
CA MET A 155 -12.77 3.64 5.85
C MET A 155 -14.27 3.39 6.08
N LEU A 156 -14.64 2.97 7.28
CA LEU A 156 -16.04 2.72 7.62
C LEU A 156 -16.84 4.02 7.74
N SER A 157 -16.37 4.98 8.53
CA SER A 157 -17.15 6.19 8.86
C SER A 157 -17.23 7.20 7.71
N THR A 158 -16.17 7.27 6.88
CA THR A 158 -16.08 8.28 5.82
C THR A 158 -16.57 7.77 4.47
N TRP A 159 -16.33 6.47 4.20
CA TRP A 159 -16.57 5.86 2.90
C TRP A 159 -17.64 4.76 2.91
N ASP A 160 -18.15 4.38 4.09
CA ASP A 160 -19.04 3.23 4.29
C ASP A 160 -18.43 1.92 3.78
N ILE A 161 -17.11 1.80 3.90
CA ILE A 161 -16.34 0.63 3.46
C ILE A 161 -15.86 -0.15 4.67
N ASN A 162 -16.40 -1.37 4.83
CA ASN A 162 -15.81 -2.35 5.73
C ASN A 162 -14.55 -2.93 5.08
N ILE A 163 -13.40 -2.57 5.61
CA ILE A 163 -12.11 -2.92 5.00
C ILE A 163 -11.81 -4.42 5.07
N ASP A 164 -12.40 -5.15 6.02
CA ASP A 164 -12.24 -6.61 6.10
C ASP A 164 -13.00 -7.30 4.97
N GLU A 165 -14.19 -6.80 4.63
CA GLU A 165 -14.92 -7.29 3.48
C GLU A 165 -14.23 -6.91 2.17
N LEU A 166 -13.70 -5.71 2.08
CA LEU A 166 -12.87 -5.29 0.95
C LEU A 166 -11.67 -6.23 0.76
N ARG A 167 -10.94 -6.53 1.84
CA ARG A 167 -9.82 -7.48 1.83
C ARG A 167 -10.21 -8.84 1.29
N LYS A 168 -11.35 -9.39 1.72
CA LYS A 168 -11.87 -10.68 1.21
C LYS A 168 -12.10 -10.63 -0.30
N VAL A 169 -12.68 -9.54 -0.79
CA VAL A 169 -12.92 -9.34 -2.23
C VAL A 169 -11.60 -9.22 -2.99
N VAL A 170 -10.64 -8.43 -2.49
CA VAL A 170 -9.32 -8.24 -3.12
C VAL A 170 -8.58 -9.57 -3.22
N LEU A 171 -8.47 -10.32 -2.13
CA LEU A 171 -7.78 -11.61 -2.11
C LEU A 171 -8.46 -12.66 -3.02
N ARG A 172 -9.80 -12.67 -3.06
CA ARG A 172 -10.53 -13.51 -4.00
C ARG A 172 -10.18 -13.15 -5.44
N ARG A 173 -10.19 -11.85 -5.80
CA ARG A 173 -9.87 -11.38 -7.15
C ARG A 173 -8.42 -11.67 -7.56
N GLN A 174 -7.48 -11.57 -6.65
CA GLN A 174 -6.10 -11.98 -6.89
C GLN A 174 -6.01 -13.47 -7.27
N ASN A 175 -6.80 -14.33 -6.63
CA ASN A 175 -6.82 -15.76 -6.95
C ASN A 175 -7.56 -16.08 -8.25
N GLU A 176 -8.58 -15.30 -8.61
CA GLU A 176 -9.35 -15.45 -9.84
C GLU A 176 -8.56 -15.06 -11.09
N ILE A 177 -7.48 -14.29 -10.97
CA ILE A 177 -6.73 -13.75 -12.11
C ILE A 177 -6.26 -14.84 -13.09
N TRP A 178 -5.97 -16.04 -12.60
CA TRP A 178 -5.52 -17.17 -13.42
C TRP A 178 -6.62 -17.80 -14.28
N SER A 179 -7.88 -17.50 -14.01
CA SER A 179 -9.05 -18.00 -14.73
C SER A 179 -9.63 -16.97 -15.71
N LEU A 180 -9.09 -15.77 -15.77
CA LEU A 180 -9.54 -14.74 -16.68
C LEU A 180 -9.09 -15.05 -18.12
N ASP A 181 -9.97 -14.80 -19.08
CA ASP A 181 -9.62 -14.82 -20.51
C ASP A 181 -9.02 -13.46 -20.88
N TYR A 182 -7.76 -13.46 -21.28
CA TYR A 182 -7.04 -12.25 -21.69
C TYR A 182 -7.02 -12.05 -23.21
N ASN A 183 -7.70 -12.93 -23.98
CA ASN A 183 -7.83 -12.80 -25.44
C ASN A 183 -8.96 -11.81 -25.76
N ILE A 184 -8.67 -10.52 -25.63
CA ILE A 184 -9.57 -9.44 -26.00
C ILE A 184 -9.15 -8.87 -27.37
#